data_ff1bb048c2b55556fd57702cfff7bd12
#
_entry.id   ff1bb048c2b55556fd57702cfff7bd12
#
_cell.length_a   1.000
_cell.length_b   1.000
_cell.length_c   1.000
_cell.angle_alpha   90.00
_cell.angle_beta   90.00
_cell.angle_gamma   90.00
#
_symmetry.space_group_name_H-M   'P 1'
#
loop_
_entity.id
_entity.type
_entity.pdbx_description
1 polymer ?
#
loop_
_entity_poly.entity_id
_entity_poly.type
_entity_poly.pdbx_seq_one_letter_code
_entity_poly.pdbx_strand_id
1 'polypeptide(L)'
;MVVECDGNSYKIIDGPKDIIDKISKRKEEAMKLLLESEKNKSLPQEIIDLKKKNFERIGEFAINTNPKARLCEYLIVNEKIARMMHIALGSGFEPDRSTEYHMDIVFNAPRQKLYVYGKDKKGNKHWILKDGEFVA
;
A
#
# COMPACT_ATOMS: atom_id res chain seq x y z
N MET A 1 12.73 -4.44 3.31
CA MET A 1 11.93 -3.46 4.07
C MET A 1 10.89 -4.21 4.89
N VAL A 2 10.72 -3.85 6.16
CA VAL A 2 9.72 -4.41 7.06
C VAL A 2 8.68 -3.33 7.35
N VAL A 3 7.42 -3.64 7.08
CA VAL A 3 6.28 -2.77 7.34
C VAL A 3 5.38 -3.48 8.35
N GLU A 4 5.16 -2.86 9.49
CA GLU A 4 4.18 -3.31 10.47
C GLU A 4 2.84 -2.63 10.18
N CYS A 5 1.77 -3.41 10.21
CA CYS A 5 0.42 -2.93 9.95
C CYS A 5 -0.49 -3.28 11.13
N ASP A 6 -1.23 -2.28 11.62
CA ASP A 6 -2.27 -2.47 12.63
C ASP A 6 -3.58 -1.87 12.09
N GLY A 7 -4.53 -2.76 11.79
CA GLY A 7 -5.69 -2.39 11.00
C GLY A 7 -5.28 -1.85 9.63
N ASN A 8 -5.62 -0.60 9.34
CA ASN A 8 -5.22 0.09 8.13
C ASN A 8 -4.12 1.16 8.34
N SER A 9 -3.52 1.22 9.52
CA SER A 9 -2.33 2.04 9.79
C SER A 9 -1.06 1.26 9.51
N TYR A 10 0.03 1.94 9.18
CA TYR A 10 1.32 1.31 8.93
C TYR A 10 2.47 2.05 9.61
N LYS A 11 3.56 1.31 9.87
CA LYS A 11 4.87 1.84 10.23
C LYS A 11 5.95 1.10 9.46
N ILE A 12 6.95 1.82 8.96
CA ILE A 12 8.16 1.22 8.42
C ILE A 12 9.10 0.98 9.61
N ILE A 13 9.39 -0.31 9.88
CA ILE A 13 10.19 -0.72 11.03
C ILE A 13 11.66 -0.85 10.67
N ASP A 14 11.95 -1.39 9.47
CA ASP A 14 13.32 -1.66 9.03
C ASP A 14 13.39 -1.74 7.49
N GLY A 15 14.57 -1.50 6.94
CA GLY A 15 14.85 -1.64 5.52
C GLY A 15 16.10 -0.90 5.05
N PRO A 16 16.43 -0.98 3.75
CA PRO A 16 17.52 -0.22 3.17
C PRO A 16 17.31 1.28 3.39
N LYS A 17 18.32 1.94 3.97
CA LYS A 17 18.23 3.34 4.36
C LYS A 17 17.88 4.27 3.19
N ASP A 18 18.48 4.04 2.03
CA ASP A 18 18.22 4.82 0.82
C ASP A 18 16.76 4.72 0.34
N ILE A 19 16.12 3.57 0.55
CA ILE A 19 14.69 3.37 0.24
C ILE A 19 13.81 4.10 1.26
N ILE A 20 14.11 3.96 2.55
CA ILE A 20 13.37 4.64 3.62
C ILE A 20 13.47 6.16 3.45
N ASP A 21 14.67 6.69 3.16
CA ASP A 21 14.89 8.12 2.95
C ASP A 21 14.09 8.64 1.74
N LYS A 22 14.02 7.88 0.64
CA LYS A 22 13.20 8.24 -0.52
C LYS A 22 11.71 8.26 -0.21
N ILE A 23 11.22 7.28 0.58
CA ILE A 23 9.82 7.23 1.01
C ILE A 23 9.50 8.44 1.89
N SER A 24 10.34 8.72 2.89
CA SER A 24 10.19 9.85 3.80
C SER A 24 10.16 11.18 3.05
N LYS A 25 11.10 11.37 2.12
CA LYS A 25 11.17 12.59 1.30
C LYS A 25 9.89 12.81 0.47
N ARG A 26 9.39 11.77 -0.22
CA ARG A 26 8.15 11.86 -0.99
C ARG A 26 6.95 12.19 -0.10
N LYS A 27 6.89 11.57 1.08
CA LYS A 27 5.84 11.84 2.06
C LYS A 27 5.88 13.28 2.56
N GLU A 28 7.07 13.81 2.86
CA GLU A 28 7.26 15.22 3.24
C GLU A 28 6.85 16.19 2.12
N GLU A 29 7.23 15.91 0.89
CA GLU A 29 6.85 16.72 -0.28
C GLU A 29 5.33 16.75 -0.47
N ALA A 30 4.67 15.60 -0.38
CA ALA A 30 3.22 15.49 -0.46
C ALA A 30 2.52 16.21 0.69
N MET A 31 3.04 16.12 1.92
CA MET A 31 2.50 16.85 3.07
C MET A 31 2.63 18.37 2.89
N LYS A 32 3.74 18.86 2.33
CA LYS A 32 3.89 20.29 2.02
C LYS A 32 2.81 20.78 1.06
N LEU A 33 2.53 20.04 -0.01
CA LEU A 33 1.46 20.37 -0.96
C LEU A 33 0.08 20.43 -0.28
N LEU A 34 -0.19 19.50 0.62
CA LEU A 34 -1.45 19.51 1.38
C LEU A 34 -1.56 20.72 2.30
N LEU A 35 -0.47 21.07 3.01
CA LEU A 35 -0.43 22.24 3.88
C LEU A 35 -0.52 23.57 3.10
N GLU A 36 0.04 23.63 1.89
CA GLU A 36 -0.14 24.77 1.00
C GLU A 36 -1.60 24.91 0.55
N SER A 37 -2.27 23.80 0.22
CA SER A 37 -3.69 23.78 -0.12
C SER A 37 -4.56 24.25 1.04
N GLU A 38 -4.22 23.86 2.27
CA GLU A 38 -4.87 24.35 3.49
C GLU A 38 -4.69 25.86 3.68
N LYS A 39 -3.44 26.33 3.60
CA LYS A 39 -3.09 27.75 3.74
C LYS A 39 -3.81 28.63 2.70
N ASN A 40 -3.87 28.17 1.46
CA ASN A 40 -4.47 28.89 0.35
C ASN A 40 -5.99 28.69 0.28
N LYS A 41 -6.59 27.91 1.19
CA LYS A 41 -8.02 27.56 1.21
C LYS A 41 -8.52 27.03 -0.15
N SER A 42 -7.66 26.29 -0.86
CA SER A 42 -7.98 25.71 -2.18
C SER A 42 -8.87 24.48 -2.09
N LEU A 43 -8.97 23.88 -0.91
CA LEU A 43 -9.83 22.73 -0.59
C LEU A 43 -10.64 23.01 0.69
N PRO A 44 -11.85 22.43 0.81
CA PRO A 44 -12.62 22.45 2.05
C PRO A 44 -11.84 21.83 3.21
N GLN A 45 -12.01 22.34 4.44
CA GLN A 45 -11.29 21.85 5.62
C GLN A 45 -11.52 20.35 5.88
N GLU A 46 -12.75 19.88 5.67
CA GLU A 46 -13.10 18.45 5.82
C GLU A 46 -12.28 17.55 4.89
N ILE A 47 -11.99 18.01 3.67
CA ILE A 47 -11.15 17.27 2.72
C ILE A 47 -9.68 17.30 3.17
N ILE A 48 -9.20 18.43 3.68
CA ILE A 48 -7.85 18.55 4.24
C ILE A 48 -7.67 17.57 5.40
N ASP A 49 -8.61 17.52 6.34
CA ASP A 49 -8.57 16.65 7.51
C ASP A 49 -8.63 15.17 7.11
N LEU A 50 -9.47 14.82 6.14
CA LEU A 50 -9.53 13.50 5.57
C LEU A 50 -8.18 13.07 4.95
N LYS A 51 -7.59 13.94 4.13
CA LYS A 51 -6.31 13.69 3.49
C LYS A 51 -5.17 13.53 4.50
N LYS A 52 -5.10 14.38 5.53
CA LYS A 52 -4.14 14.26 6.64
C LYS A 52 -4.26 12.90 7.36
N LYS A 53 -5.49 12.48 7.66
CA LYS A 53 -5.77 11.20 8.29
C LYS A 53 -5.28 10.01 7.47
N ASN A 54 -5.34 10.10 6.14
CA ASN A 54 -4.99 8.99 5.24
C ASN A 54 -3.49 8.87 4.97
N PHE A 55 -2.66 9.83 5.35
CA PHE A 55 -1.21 9.79 5.13
C PHE A 55 -0.52 8.58 5.80
N GLU A 56 -1.00 8.16 6.98
CA GLU A 56 -0.46 7.04 7.76
C GLU A 56 -1.28 5.76 7.57
N ARG A 57 -1.99 5.64 6.43
CA ARG A 57 -2.87 4.50 6.19
C ARG A 57 -2.43 3.69 4.98
N ILE A 58 -2.79 2.41 5.01
CA ILE A 58 -2.75 1.56 3.82
C ILE A 58 -3.99 1.91 2.99
N GLY A 59 -3.75 2.44 1.79
CA GLY A 59 -4.80 2.77 0.81
C GLY A 59 -5.25 1.56 0.01
N GLU A 60 -4.32 0.65 -0.32
CA GLU A 60 -4.61 -0.53 -1.12
C GLU A 60 -3.96 -1.79 -0.54
N PHE A 61 -4.64 -2.90 -0.73
CA PHE A 61 -4.12 -4.24 -0.55
C PHE A 61 -4.57 -5.10 -1.73
N ALA A 62 -3.63 -5.66 -2.47
CA ALA A 62 -3.94 -6.45 -3.64
C ALA A 62 -3.15 -7.75 -3.72
N ILE A 63 -3.82 -8.79 -4.21
CA ILE A 63 -3.23 -10.07 -4.57
C ILE A 63 -3.43 -10.23 -6.07
N ASN A 64 -2.32 -10.28 -6.81
CA ASN A 64 -2.34 -10.20 -8.26
C ASN A 64 -2.57 -11.57 -8.88
N THR A 65 -3.37 -11.63 -9.94
CA THR A 65 -3.88 -12.89 -10.51
C THR A 65 -3.59 -13.08 -11.99
N ASN A 66 -2.89 -12.15 -12.67
CA ASN A 66 -2.62 -12.27 -14.10
C ASN A 66 -1.45 -13.22 -14.39
N PRO A 67 -1.70 -14.47 -14.90
CA PRO A 67 -0.65 -15.43 -15.16
C PRO A 67 0.18 -15.13 -16.41
N LYS A 68 -0.29 -14.18 -17.25
CA LYS A 68 0.39 -13.79 -18.50
C LYS A 68 1.33 -12.60 -18.32
N ALA A 69 1.16 -11.80 -17.26
CA ALA A 69 2.05 -10.69 -16.98
C ALA A 69 3.47 -11.20 -16.64
N ARG A 70 4.48 -10.46 -17.11
CA ARG A 70 5.90 -10.78 -16.90
C ARG A 70 6.61 -9.56 -16.36
N LEU A 71 7.66 -9.80 -15.58
CA LEU A 71 8.49 -8.73 -15.01
C LEU A 71 9.07 -7.86 -16.14
N CYS A 72 8.91 -6.55 -15.99
CA CYS A 72 9.43 -5.55 -16.92
C CYS A 72 9.76 -4.25 -16.15
N GLU A 73 10.21 -3.22 -16.89
CA GLU A 73 10.57 -1.93 -16.30
C GLU A 73 9.36 -1.10 -15.80
N TYR A 74 8.14 -1.50 -16.14
CA TYR A 74 6.92 -0.79 -15.77
C TYR A 74 6.28 -1.37 -14.51
N LEU A 75 6.24 -0.56 -13.44
CA LEU A 75 5.65 -0.95 -12.16
C LEU A 75 4.21 -1.43 -12.32
N ILE A 76 3.40 -0.71 -13.11
CA ILE A 76 1.99 -1.02 -13.33
C ILE A 76 1.76 -2.44 -13.91
N VAL A 77 2.73 -2.99 -14.64
CA VAL A 77 2.67 -4.38 -15.13
C VAL A 77 3.10 -5.35 -14.03
N ASN A 78 4.17 -5.00 -13.31
CA ASN A 78 4.73 -5.86 -12.27
C ASN A 78 3.75 -6.09 -11.12
N GLU A 79 2.97 -5.09 -10.78
CA GLU A 79 1.92 -5.18 -9.77
C GLU A 79 0.70 -6.01 -10.19
N LYS A 80 0.65 -6.54 -11.42
CA LYS A 80 -0.43 -7.42 -11.92
C LYS A 80 0.01 -8.88 -12.09
N ILE A 81 1.29 -9.19 -11.93
CA ILE A 81 1.83 -10.56 -12.08
C ILE A 81 1.20 -11.48 -11.04
N ALA A 82 0.68 -12.63 -11.48
CA ALA A 82 0.07 -13.62 -10.59
C ALA A 82 1.01 -14.01 -9.44
N ARG A 83 0.45 -14.12 -8.24
CA ARG A 83 1.15 -14.42 -6.97
C ARG A 83 2.08 -13.30 -6.46
N MET A 84 2.22 -12.20 -7.20
CA MET A 84 2.74 -10.98 -6.61
C MET A 84 1.63 -10.32 -5.79
N MET A 85 2.02 -9.60 -4.77
CA MET A 85 1.11 -8.81 -3.93
C MET A 85 1.61 -7.39 -3.87
N HIS A 86 0.73 -6.45 -3.63
CA HIS A 86 1.15 -5.10 -3.26
C HIS A 86 0.26 -4.51 -2.17
N ILE A 87 0.84 -3.59 -1.45
CA ILE A 87 0.13 -2.63 -0.61
C ILE A 87 0.47 -1.23 -1.10
N ALA A 88 -0.49 -0.32 -1.08
CA ALA A 88 -0.22 1.09 -1.28
C ALA A 88 -0.24 1.82 0.06
N LEU A 89 0.82 2.57 0.34
CA LEU A 89 0.86 3.47 1.48
C LEU A 89 0.21 4.81 1.09
N GLY A 90 -0.66 5.33 1.94
CA GLY A 90 -1.35 6.60 1.72
C GLY A 90 -2.68 6.46 0.99
N SER A 91 -2.80 7.09 -0.19
CA SER A 91 -4.06 7.15 -0.95
C SER A 91 -4.55 5.79 -1.41
N GLY A 92 -5.84 5.55 -1.26
CA GLY A 92 -6.56 4.43 -1.86
C GLY A 92 -7.43 4.89 -3.02
N PHE A 93 -8.15 3.95 -3.61
CA PHE A 93 -9.02 4.20 -4.75
C PHE A 93 -10.35 4.86 -4.34
N GLU A 94 -10.87 4.54 -3.14
CA GLU A 94 -12.14 5.08 -2.68
C GLU A 94 -12.01 6.55 -2.29
N PRO A 95 -13.07 7.39 -2.50
CA PRO A 95 -13.03 8.83 -2.23
C PRO A 95 -12.66 9.18 -0.78
N ASP A 96 -13.06 8.36 0.18
CA ASP A 96 -12.76 8.53 1.61
C ASP A 96 -11.33 8.12 2.00
N ARG A 97 -10.54 7.59 1.04
CA ARG A 97 -9.14 7.18 1.22
C ARG A 97 -8.15 8.01 0.43
N SER A 98 -8.61 9.14 -0.09
CA SER A 98 -7.75 10.06 -0.86
C SER A 98 -6.73 10.77 0.02
N THR A 99 -5.50 10.94 -0.49
CA THR A 99 -4.47 11.84 0.02
C THR A 99 -3.47 12.20 -1.08
N GLU A 100 -2.52 13.10 -0.83
CA GLU A 100 -1.50 13.55 -1.80
C GLU A 100 -0.32 12.57 -1.95
N TYR A 101 -0.35 11.46 -1.23
CA TYR A 101 0.72 10.47 -1.19
C TYR A 101 0.18 9.10 -1.55
N HIS A 102 0.83 8.44 -2.52
CA HIS A 102 0.54 7.06 -2.92
C HIS A 102 1.86 6.37 -3.25
N MET A 103 2.13 5.24 -2.61
CA MET A 103 3.34 4.46 -2.88
C MET A 103 3.06 2.98 -2.79
N ASP A 104 3.22 2.30 -3.93
CA ASP A 104 3.11 0.85 -4.03
C ASP A 104 4.37 0.16 -3.54
N ILE A 105 4.17 -0.86 -2.72
CA ILE A 105 5.20 -1.80 -2.27
C ILE A 105 4.81 -3.17 -2.77
N VAL A 106 5.59 -3.70 -3.71
CA VAL A 106 5.32 -5.00 -4.34
C VAL A 106 6.08 -6.10 -3.62
N PHE A 107 5.39 -7.18 -3.30
CA PHE A 107 5.94 -8.38 -2.66
C PHE A 107 5.96 -9.54 -3.65
N ASN A 108 7.10 -10.20 -3.75
CA ASN A 108 7.22 -11.44 -4.51
C ASN A 108 6.83 -12.60 -3.61
N ALA A 109 5.54 -12.95 -3.57
CA ALA A 109 5.04 -13.96 -2.65
C ALA A 109 5.67 -15.34 -2.84
N PRO A 110 5.90 -15.86 -4.07
CA PRO A 110 6.61 -17.13 -4.25
C PRO A 110 8.03 -17.11 -3.71
N ARG A 111 8.82 -16.06 -3.99
CA ARG A 111 10.20 -15.95 -3.53
C ARG A 111 10.30 -15.82 -2.01
N GLN A 112 9.37 -15.11 -1.41
CA GLN A 112 9.31 -14.86 0.04
C GLN A 112 8.55 -15.96 0.79
N LYS A 113 7.95 -16.93 0.08
CA LYS A 113 7.12 -18.00 0.62
C LYS A 113 6.03 -17.48 1.55
N LEU A 114 5.31 -16.46 1.08
CA LEU A 114 4.31 -15.78 1.88
C LEU A 114 3.09 -16.67 2.13
N TYR A 115 2.51 -16.48 3.31
CA TYR A 115 1.24 -17.07 3.72
C TYR A 115 0.20 -15.98 3.82
N VAL A 116 -0.92 -16.14 3.11
CA VAL A 116 -2.03 -15.18 3.13
C VAL A 116 -3.33 -15.90 3.40
N TYR A 117 -4.07 -15.42 4.36
CA TYR A 117 -5.40 -15.93 4.68
C TYR A 117 -6.33 -14.81 5.13
N GLY A 118 -7.62 -14.95 4.83
CA GLY A 118 -8.68 -14.17 5.43
C GLY A 118 -9.24 -14.86 6.67
N LYS A 119 -9.80 -14.09 7.59
CA LYS A 119 -10.63 -14.61 8.68
C LYS A 119 -12.08 -14.17 8.46
N ASP A 120 -13.02 -15.10 8.55
CA ASP A 120 -14.42 -14.75 8.57
C ASP A 120 -14.86 -14.18 9.94
N LYS A 121 -16.11 -13.73 10.03
CA LYS A 121 -16.67 -13.18 11.28
C LYS A 121 -16.72 -14.19 12.45
N LYS A 122 -16.59 -15.49 12.15
CA LYS A 122 -16.56 -16.58 13.15
C LYS A 122 -15.12 -16.94 13.55
N GLY A 123 -14.10 -16.29 12.93
CA GLY A 123 -12.69 -16.54 13.19
C GLY A 123 -12.09 -17.69 12.38
N ASN A 124 -12.82 -18.31 11.47
CA ASN A 124 -12.29 -19.38 10.61
C ASN A 124 -11.30 -18.79 9.60
N LYS A 125 -10.19 -19.50 9.37
CA LYS A 125 -9.16 -19.13 8.40
C LYS A 125 -9.50 -19.68 7.02
N HIS A 126 -9.47 -18.79 6.03
CA HIS A 126 -9.60 -19.11 4.61
C HIS A 126 -8.30 -18.76 3.91
N TRP A 127 -7.53 -19.78 3.55
CA TRP A 127 -6.24 -19.61 2.93
C TRP A 127 -6.37 -19.12 1.48
N ILE A 128 -5.55 -18.16 1.11
CA ILE A 128 -5.44 -17.62 -0.25
C ILE A 128 -4.10 -18.02 -0.85
N LEU A 129 -3.02 -17.84 -0.11
CA LEU A 129 -1.67 -18.29 -0.49
C LEU A 129 -1.07 -19.14 0.64
N LYS A 130 -0.33 -20.19 0.25
CA LYS A 130 0.58 -20.96 1.10
C LYS A 130 1.90 -21.10 0.38
N ASP A 131 3.01 -20.82 1.05
CA ASP A 131 4.36 -20.81 0.44
C ASP A 131 4.43 -20.00 -0.86
N GLY A 132 3.63 -18.94 -0.97
CA GLY A 132 3.54 -18.07 -2.14
C GLY A 132 2.72 -18.62 -3.31
N GLU A 133 2.07 -19.77 -3.17
CA GLU A 133 1.23 -20.38 -4.19
C GLU A 133 -0.25 -20.26 -3.83
N PHE A 134 -1.13 -20.10 -4.84
CA PHE A 134 -2.56 -20.10 -4.61
C PHE A 134 -3.02 -21.45 -4.06
N VAL A 135 -3.89 -21.39 -3.05
CA VAL A 135 -4.57 -22.58 -2.54
C VAL A 135 -5.84 -22.79 -3.38
N ALA A 136 -5.90 -23.96 -4.02
CA ALA A 136 -7.08 -24.38 -4.80
C ALA A 136 -8.26 -24.71 -3.89
#